data_4800adec8d28da6108bb4d8e8eecb2b8
#
_entry.id   4800adec8d28da6108bb4d8e8eecb2b8
#
_cell.length_a   1.000
_cell.length_b   1.000
_cell.length_c   1.000
_cell.angle_alpha   90.00
_cell.angle_beta   90.00
_cell.angle_gamma   90.00
#
_symmetry.space_group_name_H-M   'P 1'
#
loop_
_entity.id
_entity.type
_entity.pdbx_description
1 polymer ?
#
loop_
_entity_poly.entity_id
_entity_poly.type
_entity_poly.pdbx_seq_one_letter_code
_entity_poly.pdbx_strand_id
1 'polypeptide(L)'
;ETPKTSQIPLENPYYKPKVTKNNAFVNIALPIIILVLGILFVVLSWTLPIGFVFTFLAFFLIILAIVTLVLSLKSTRKALSIIALVMSIIFFMTSLAGAGYQAVKYVMNHADQFEADLRYRANKYINKDYQFDWTEDQFKDLKVDSLTLDEVLDAHGKATDAEWRNEGETLTLDLTY
;
A
#
# COMPACT_ATOMS: atom_id res chain seq x y z
N GLU A 1 16.00 -51.48 66.67
CA GLU A 1 15.32 -50.58 65.75
C GLU A 1 15.61 -49.12 66.13
N THR A 2 16.39 -48.42 65.32
CA THR A 2 16.75 -47.03 65.54
C THR A 2 15.67 -46.16 64.85
N PRO A 3 15.08 -45.12 65.52
CA PRO A 3 14.09 -44.30 64.94
C PRO A 3 14.68 -43.39 63.87
N LYS A 4 14.10 -43.41 62.67
CA LYS A 4 14.40 -42.49 61.56
C LYS A 4 14.05 -41.08 61.98
N THR A 5 15.04 -40.27 62.28
CA THR A 5 14.92 -38.87 62.50
C THR A 5 14.51 -38.20 61.16
N SER A 6 13.29 -37.78 61.00
CA SER A 6 12.83 -36.96 59.89
C SER A 6 13.55 -35.60 59.94
N GLN A 7 14.52 -35.42 59.03
CA GLN A 7 15.10 -34.08 58.84
C GLN A 7 14.07 -33.13 58.27
N ILE A 8 13.63 -32.21 59.12
CA ILE A 8 12.88 -31.06 58.70
C ILE A 8 13.81 -30.18 57.87
N PRO A 9 13.51 -29.85 56.61
CA PRO A 9 14.35 -28.94 55.84
C PRO A 9 14.44 -27.60 56.57
N LEU A 10 15.67 -27.21 56.97
CA LEU A 10 15.94 -25.89 57.51
C LEU A 10 15.54 -24.83 56.47
N GLU A 11 14.39 -24.23 56.69
CA GLU A 11 13.91 -23.08 55.91
C GLU A 11 14.95 -21.96 56.06
N ASN A 12 15.64 -21.60 54.99
CA ASN A 12 16.65 -20.56 54.95
C ASN A 12 16.03 -19.23 55.32
N PRO A 13 16.25 -18.64 56.51
CA PRO A 13 15.58 -17.42 56.97
C PRO A 13 15.95 -16.18 56.11
N TYR A 14 16.93 -16.31 55.21
CA TYR A 14 17.33 -15.24 54.29
C TYR A 14 16.75 -15.40 52.87
N TYR A 15 15.99 -16.45 52.60
CA TYR A 15 15.31 -16.59 51.30
C TYR A 15 14.06 -15.72 51.29
N LYS A 16 14.23 -14.42 50.99
CA LYS A 16 13.12 -13.55 50.58
C LYS A 16 12.73 -13.93 49.15
N PRO A 17 11.56 -14.51 48.91
CA PRO A 17 11.11 -14.76 47.56
C PRO A 17 11.13 -13.41 46.83
N LYS A 18 11.83 -13.37 45.71
CA LYS A 18 11.88 -12.18 44.82
C LYS A 18 10.45 -11.93 44.33
N VAL A 19 9.74 -11.05 45.00
CA VAL A 19 8.42 -10.61 44.58
C VAL A 19 8.62 -9.94 43.22
N THR A 20 8.35 -10.69 42.16
CA THR A 20 8.29 -10.15 40.81
C THR A 20 7.17 -9.13 40.82
N LYS A 21 7.53 -7.84 40.83
CA LYS A 21 6.61 -6.72 40.79
C LYS A 21 5.77 -6.89 39.53
N ASN A 22 4.54 -7.32 39.70
CA ASN A 22 3.60 -7.60 38.62
C ASN A 22 3.25 -6.26 37.99
N ASN A 23 3.95 -5.89 36.91
CA ASN A 23 3.80 -4.59 36.29
C ASN A 23 2.53 -4.67 35.44
N ALA A 24 1.37 -4.31 36.03
CA ALA A 24 0.05 -4.37 35.40
C ALA A 24 0.02 -3.61 34.05
N PHE A 25 0.81 -2.55 33.93
CA PHE A 25 0.94 -1.80 32.69
C PHE A 25 1.50 -2.69 31.57
N VAL A 26 2.62 -3.39 31.79
CA VAL A 26 3.27 -4.23 30.76
C VAL A 26 2.46 -5.48 30.44
N ASN A 27 1.80 -6.07 31.48
CA ASN A 27 1.16 -7.37 31.32
C ASN A 27 -0.31 -7.29 30.87
N ILE A 28 -0.96 -6.12 30.98
CA ILE A 28 -2.38 -5.93 30.65
C ILE A 28 -2.58 -4.72 29.75
N ALA A 29 -2.19 -3.52 30.20
CA ALA A 29 -2.50 -2.30 29.48
C ALA A 29 -1.79 -2.24 28.09
N LEU A 30 -0.51 -2.54 28.03
CA LEU A 30 0.27 -2.47 26.80
C LEU A 30 -0.21 -3.45 25.71
N PRO A 31 -0.49 -4.74 25.99
CA PRO A 31 -1.09 -5.64 25.02
C PRO A 31 -2.46 -5.17 24.51
N ILE A 32 -3.30 -4.61 25.37
CA ILE A 32 -4.61 -4.07 24.97
C ILE A 32 -4.44 -2.86 24.04
N ILE A 33 -3.53 -1.96 24.36
CA ILE A 33 -3.21 -0.80 23.49
C ILE A 33 -2.75 -1.27 22.12
N ILE A 34 -1.87 -2.28 22.04
CA ILE A 34 -1.39 -2.86 20.78
C ILE A 34 -2.56 -3.40 19.95
N LEU A 35 -3.50 -4.11 20.56
CA LEU A 35 -4.66 -4.66 19.87
C LEU A 35 -5.58 -3.55 19.34
N VAL A 36 -5.88 -2.54 20.14
CA VAL A 36 -6.74 -1.40 19.75
C VAL A 36 -6.10 -0.62 18.60
N LEU A 37 -4.81 -0.29 18.71
CA LEU A 37 -4.08 0.42 17.65
C LEU A 37 -3.97 -0.42 16.37
N GLY A 38 -3.78 -1.74 16.50
CA GLY A 38 -3.73 -2.65 15.37
C GLY A 38 -5.03 -2.64 14.56
N ILE A 39 -6.17 -2.73 15.23
CA ILE A 39 -7.49 -2.62 14.57
C ILE A 39 -7.64 -1.26 13.89
N LEU A 40 -7.27 -0.18 14.58
CA LEU A 40 -7.36 1.18 14.03
C LEU A 40 -6.50 1.31 12.74
N PHE A 41 -5.27 0.81 12.76
CA PHE A 41 -4.38 0.89 11.59
C PHE A 41 -4.88 0.05 10.42
N VAL A 42 -5.49 -1.12 10.67
CA VAL A 42 -6.17 -1.89 9.61
C VAL A 42 -7.27 -1.07 8.97
N VAL A 43 -8.19 -0.50 9.75
CA VAL A 43 -9.30 0.30 9.23
C VAL A 43 -8.78 1.47 8.40
N LEU A 44 -7.78 2.22 8.91
CA LEU A 44 -7.22 3.38 8.23
C LEU A 44 -6.47 3.00 6.94
N SER A 45 -5.80 1.83 6.89
CA SER A 45 -5.10 1.37 5.69
C SER A 45 -6.05 1.03 4.54
N TRP A 46 -7.30 0.65 4.83
CA TRP A 46 -8.32 0.36 3.84
C TRP A 46 -9.12 1.60 3.39
N THR A 47 -9.24 2.60 4.26
CA THR A 47 -10.10 3.76 4.01
C THR A 47 -9.35 4.95 3.43
N LEU A 48 -8.08 5.12 3.79
CA LEU A 48 -7.31 6.30 3.40
C LEU A 48 -6.34 6.00 2.24
N PRO A 49 -6.16 6.95 1.30
CA PRO A 49 -5.22 6.79 0.18
C PRO A 49 -3.75 6.67 0.61
N ILE A 50 -3.43 7.08 1.84
CA ILE A 50 -2.10 6.96 2.46
C ILE A 50 -1.96 5.65 3.28
N GLY A 51 -2.66 4.58 2.89
CA GLY A 51 -2.71 3.30 3.61
C GLY A 51 -1.34 2.69 3.92
N PHE A 52 -0.32 2.94 3.08
CA PHE A 52 1.04 2.47 3.31
C PHE A 52 1.68 3.02 4.60
N VAL A 53 1.31 4.26 5.04
CA VAL A 53 1.80 4.84 6.30
C VAL A 53 1.29 4.02 7.49
N PHE A 54 0.02 3.63 7.46
CA PHE A 54 -0.58 2.82 8.53
C PHE A 54 -0.04 1.38 8.53
N THR A 55 0.29 0.84 7.36
CA THR A 55 1.00 -0.45 7.25
C THR A 55 2.38 -0.38 7.89
N PHE A 56 3.11 0.70 7.65
CA PHE A 56 4.41 0.93 8.28
C PHE A 56 4.29 1.07 9.81
N LEU A 57 3.28 1.80 10.30
CA LEU A 57 2.98 1.90 11.73
C LEU A 57 2.59 0.53 12.33
N ALA A 58 1.83 -0.29 11.61
CA ALA A 58 1.48 -1.64 12.03
C ALA A 58 2.72 -2.54 12.18
N PHE A 59 3.75 -2.35 11.37
CA PHE A 59 5.04 -3.04 11.54
C PHE A 59 5.70 -2.69 12.88
N PHE A 60 5.68 -1.43 13.29
CA PHE A 60 6.19 -1.04 14.61
C PHE A 60 5.41 -1.66 15.77
N LEU A 61 4.10 -1.93 15.60
CA LEU A 61 3.34 -2.65 16.61
C LEU A 61 3.84 -4.08 16.83
N ILE A 62 4.36 -4.75 15.80
CA ILE A 62 4.98 -6.08 15.95
C ILE A 62 6.22 -5.96 16.84
N ILE A 63 7.07 -4.98 16.60
CA ILE A 63 8.28 -4.76 17.42
C ILE A 63 7.87 -4.49 18.88
N LEU A 64 6.88 -3.62 19.08
CA LEU A 64 6.36 -3.31 20.41
C LEU A 64 5.77 -4.55 21.09
N ALA A 65 5.05 -5.41 20.36
CA ALA A 65 4.49 -6.66 20.86
C ALA A 65 5.59 -7.66 21.27
N ILE A 66 6.69 -7.74 20.50
CA ILE A 66 7.86 -8.57 20.86
C ILE A 66 8.48 -8.06 22.17
N VAL A 67 8.72 -6.75 22.28
CA VAL A 67 9.27 -6.16 23.52
C VAL A 67 8.36 -6.44 24.70
N THR A 68 7.04 -6.27 24.51
CA THR A 68 6.04 -6.56 25.57
C THR A 68 6.07 -8.01 25.99
N LEU A 69 6.19 -8.95 25.04
CA LEU A 69 6.30 -10.38 25.32
C LEU A 69 7.57 -10.68 26.11
N VAL A 70 8.72 -10.14 25.70
CA VAL A 70 9.99 -10.36 26.42
C VAL A 70 9.91 -9.86 27.85
N LEU A 71 9.33 -8.67 28.08
CA LEU A 71 9.14 -8.12 29.42
C LEU A 71 8.15 -8.93 30.28
N SER A 72 7.18 -9.59 29.64
CA SER A 72 6.15 -10.40 30.33
C SER A 72 6.55 -11.87 30.52
N LEU A 73 7.70 -12.35 30.01
CA LEU A 73 8.11 -13.75 30.08
C LEU A 73 8.16 -14.32 31.53
N LYS A 74 8.49 -13.47 32.49
CA LYS A 74 8.53 -13.81 33.92
C LYS A 74 7.20 -13.68 34.63
N SER A 75 6.14 -13.23 33.93
CA SER A 75 4.80 -13.04 34.46
C SER A 75 3.93 -14.27 34.25
N THR A 76 3.02 -14.52 35.20
CA THR A 76 1.96 -15.53 35.03
C THR A 76 0.93 -15.18 33.97
N ARG A 77 0.86 -13.90 33.55
CA ARG A 77 -0.13 -13.37 32.58
C ARG A 77 0.45 -13.17 31.17
N LYS A 78 1.48 -13.93 30.79
CA LYS A 78 2.13 -13.86 29.47
C LYS A 78 1.22 -14.20 28.28
N ALA A 79 0.10 -14.88 28.52
CA ALA A 79 -0.83 -15.29 27.47
C ALA A 79 -1.38 -14.10 26.69
N LEU A 80 -1.71 -12.97 27.34
CA LEU A 80 -2.21 -11.77 26.66
C LEU A 80 -1.17 -11.13 25.73
N SER A 81 0.12 -11.16 26.13
CA SER A 81 1.22 -10.66 25.29
C SER A 81 1.46 -11.56 24.06
N ILE A 82 1.26 -12.88 24.20
CA ILE A 82 1.34 -13.82 23.07
C ILE A 82 0.19 -13.53 22.07
N ILE A 83 -1.03 -13.35 22.57
CA ILE A 83 -2.18 -12.99 21.75
C ILE A 83 -1.93 -11.67 21.02
N ALA A 84 -1.44 -10.65 21.71
CA ALA A 84 -1.11 -9.36 21.12
C ALA A 84 -0.06 -9.49 19.99
N LEU A 85 0.95 -10.33 20.15
CA LEU A 85 1.95 -10.59 19.10
C LEU A 85 1.34 -11.27 17.88
N VAL A 86 0.58 -12.34 18.07
CA VAL A 86 -0.07 -13.05 16.96
C VAL A 86 -1.02 -12.13 16.21
N MET A 87 -1.84 -11.39 16.96
CA MET A 87 -2.79 -10.44 16.35
C MET A 87 -2.08 -9.29 15.62
N SER A 88 -0.96 -8.77 16.14
CA SER A 88 -0.22 -7.71 15.47
C SER A 88 0.34 -8.15 14.10
N ILE A 89 0.75 -9.42 13.97
CA ILE A 89 1.17 -10.00 12.70
C ILE A 89 -0.02 -10.08 11.72
N ILE A 90 -1.18 -10.55 12.20
CA ILE A 90 -2.40 -10.62 11.38
C ILE A 90 -2.83 -9.21 10.93
N PHE A 91 -2.81 -8.23 11.83
CA PHE A 91 -3.14 -6.85 11.50
C PHE A 91 -2.18 -6.25 10.48
N PHE A 92 -0.89 -6.53 10.59
CA PHE A 92 0.11 -6.09 9.60
C PHE A 92 -0.19 -6.67 8.21
N MET A 93 -0.44 -7.98 8.11
CA MET A 93 -0.78 -8.63 6.83
C MET A 93 -2.06 -8.07 6.22
N THR A 94 -3.10 -7.85 7.04
CA THR A 94 -4.36 -7.26 6.60
C THR A 94 -4.20 -5.80 6.17
N SER A 95 -3.38 -5.03 6.88
CA SER A 95 -3.05 -3.65 6.54
C SER A 95 -2.25 -3.57 5.23
N LEU A 96 -1.33 -4.50 5.00
CA LEU A 96 -0.57 -4.59 3.74
C LEU A 96 -1.49 -4.86 2.54
N ALA A 97 -2.48 -5.75 2.69
CA ALA A 97 -3.48 -5.99 1.66
C ALA A 97 -4.31 -4.73 1.37
N GLY A 98 -4.72 -3.99 2.41
CA GLY A 98 -5.45 -2.71 2.28
C GLY A 98 -4.63 -1.66 1.54
N ALA A 99 -3.36 -1.49 1.90
CA ALA A 99 -2.45 -0.57 1.23
C ALA A 99 -2.24 -0.94 -0.26
N GLY A 100 -2.10 -2.24 -0.56
CA GLY A 100 -2.01 -2.74 -1.93
C GLY A 100 -3.26 -2.40 -2.75
N TYR A 101 -4.44 -2.63 -2.19
CA TYR A 101 -5.71 -2.26 -2.84
C TYR A 101 -5.79 -0.76 -3.15
N GLN A 102 -5.42 0.10 -2.19
CA GLN A 102 -5.43 1.56 -2.40
C GLN A 102 -4.41 1.98 -3.47
N ALA A 103 -3.24 1.35 -3.52
CA ALA A 103 -2.23 1.61 -4.55
C ALA A 103 -2.75 1.26 -5.95
N VAL A 104 -3.37 0.09 -6.13
CA VAL A 104 -3.97 -0.33 -7.41
C VAL A 104 -5.07 0.64 -7.83
N LYS A 105 -5.98 0.99 -6.91
CA LYS A 105 -7.05 1.96 -7.17
C LYS A 105 -6.51 3.33 -7.58
N TYR A 106 -5.43 3.78 -6.94
CA TYR A 106 -4.78 5.04 -7.28
C TYR A 106 -4.22 5.01 -8.71
N VAL A 107 -3.51 3.94 -9.08
CA VAL A 107 -2.95 3.76 -10.44
C VAL A 107 -4.06 3.71 -11.48
N MET A 108 -5.12 2.93 -11.24
CA MET A 108 -6.26 2.85 -12.16
C MET A 108 -6.93 4.22 -12.37
N ASN A 109 -7.21 4.96 -11.30
CA ASN A 109 -7.84 6.28 -11.41
C ASN A 109 -6.96 7.29 -12.18
N HIS A 110 -5.61 7.18 -12.06
CA HIS A 110 -4.71 8.05 -12.80
C HIS A 110 -4.57 7.62 -14.26
N ALA A 111 -4.65 6.32 -14.55
CA ALA A 111 -4.68 5.83 -15.93
C ALA A 111 -5.93 6.33 -16.67
N ASP A 112 -7.11 6.26 -16.05
CA ASP A 112 -8.35 6.77 -16.63
C ASP A 112 -8.30 8.30 -16.90
N GLN A 113 -7.72 9.06 -15.97
CA GLN A 113 -7.54 10.51 -16.13
C GLN A 113 -6.55 10.83 -17.26
N PHE A 114 -5.46 10.09 -17.36
CA PHE A 114 -4.48 10.26 -18.43
C PHE A 114 -5.10 9.96 -19.81
N GLU A 115 -5.86 8.88 -19.91
CA GLU A 115 -6.55 8.52 -21.16
C GLU A 115 -7.60 9.58 -21.55
N ALA A 116 -8.36 10.11 -20.59
CA ALA A 116 -9.30 11.20 -20.82
C ALA A 116 -8.61 12.49 -21.30
N ASP A 117 -7.44 12.83 -20.74
CA ASP A 117 -6.64 13.98 -21.18
C ASP A 117 -6.09 13.80 -22.60
N LEU A 118 -5.62 12.60 -22.93
CA LEU A 118 -5.16 12.27 -24.28
C LEU A 118 -6.31 12.40 -25.29
N ARG A 119 -7.50 11.90 -24.99
CA ARG A 119 -8.69 12.06 -25.85
C ARG A 119 -9.08 13.52 -26.02
N TYR A 120 -9.05 14.30 -24.94
CA TYR A 120 -9.33 15.74 -25.01
C TYR A 120 -8.33 16.47 -25.93
N ARG A 121 -7.04 16.13 -25.83
CA ARG A 121 -6.00 16.69 -26.68
C ARG A 121 -6.15 16.26 -28.15
N ALA A 122 -6.53 15.00 -28.40
CA ALA A 122 -6.78 14.48 -29.74
C ALA A 122 -7.93 15.23 -30.45
N ASN A 123 -9.01 15.55 -29.71
CA ASN A 123 -10.17 16.28 -30.23
C ASN A 123 -9.81 17.64 -30.86
N LYS A 124 -8.69 18.25 -30.46
CA LYS A 124 -8.20 19.50 -31.09
C LYS A 124 -7.88 19.32 -32.57
N TYR A 125 -7.52 18.11 -33.00
CA TYR A 125 -7.10 17.78 -34.36
C TYR A 125 -8.23 17.16 -35.21
N ILE A 126 -9.43 17.03 -34.64
CA ILE A 126 -10.58 16.42 -35.32
C ILE A 126 -11.47 17.48 -35.95
N ASN A 127 -11.85 17.23 -37.21
CA ASN A 127 -12.95 17.88 -37.90
C ASN A 127 -13.86 16.81 -38.52
N LYS A 128 -15.00 16.54 -37.89
CA LYS A 128 -15.94 15.49 -38.32
C LYS A 128 -16.62 15.79 -39.67
N ASP A 129 -16.57 17.04 -40.09
CA ASP A 129 -17.16 17.48 -41.35
C ASP A 129 -16.12 17.49 -42.50
N TYR A 130 -14.89 17.02 -42.20
CA TYR A 130 -13.82 16.91 -43.19
C TYR A 130 -14.21 15.90 -44.26
N GLN A 131 -14.13 16.33 -45.54
CA GLN A 131 -14.28 15.46 -46.69
C GLN A 131 -12.89 15.20 -47.27
N PHE A 132 -12.52 13.95 -47.37
CA PHE A 132 -11.25 13.55 -47.95
C PHE A 132 -11.21 13.90 -49.45
N ASP A 133 -10.34 14.80 -49.82
CA ASP A 133 -10.21 15.33 -51.18
C ASP A 133 -8.80 15.21 -51.74
N TRP A 134 -7.96 14.43 -51.09
CA TRP A 134 -6.55 14.22 -51.51
C TRP A 134 -6.48 13.45 -52.79
N THR A 135 -5.61 13.93 -53.71
CA THR A 135 -5.26 13.19 -54.88
C THR A 135 -4.14 12.19 -54.64
N GLU A 136 -4.03 11.16 -55.47
CA GLU A 136 -2.96 10.16 -55.39
C GLU A 136 -1.55 10.80 -55.43
N ASP A 137 -1.39 11.90 -56.20
CA ASP A 137 -0.12 12.62 -56.29
C ASP A 137 0.24 13.35 -55.00
N GLN A 138 -0.75 13.98 -54.34
CA GLN A 138 -0.54 14.58 -53.01
C GLN A 138 -0.12 13.55 -51.96
N PHE A 139 -0.67 12.34 -52.04
CA PHE A 139 -0.31 11.26 -51.14
C PHE A 139 1.15 10.74 -51.41
N LYS A 140 1.56 10.71 -52.69
CA LYS A 140 2.93 10.28 -53.08
C LYS A 140 3.98 11.36 -52.75
N ASP A 141 3.58 12.62 -52.74
CA ASP A 141 4.47 13.74 -52.43
C ASP A 141 4.67 13.96 -50.93
N LEU A 142 3.91 13.24 -50.06
CA LEU A 142 4.12 13.26 -48.62
C LEU A 142 5.52 12.78 -48.29
N LYS A 143 6.38 13.70 -47.88
CA LYS A 143 7.70 13.38 -47.35
C LYS A 143 7.54 12.85 -45.90
N VAL A 144 7.27 11.56 -45.81
CA VAL A 144 7.25 10.86 -44.53
C VAL A 144 8.59 11.13 -43.83
N ASP A 145 8.60 11.37 -42.54
CA ASP A 145 9.77 11.68 -41.69
C ASP A 145 10.33 13.12 -41.74
N SER A 146 9.77 14.03 -42.51
CA SER A 146 10.27 15.41 -42.59
C SER A 146 9.21 16.50 -42.30
N LEU A 147 7.95 16.14 -42.25
CA LEU A 147 6.86 17.09 -41.99
C LEU A 147 6.56 17.17 -40.48
N THR A 148 6.40 18.39 -40.00
CA THR A 148 5.84 18.64 -38.69
C THR A 148 4.32 18.50 -38.69
N LEU A 149 3.73 18.25 -37.52
CA LEU A 149 2.27 18.15 -37.39
C LEU A 149 1.55 19.42 -37.89
N ASP A 150 2.12 20.59 -37.60
CA ASP A 150 1.54 21.87 -38.05
C ASP A 150 1.55 21.99 -39.58
N GLU A 151 2.62 21.56 -40.25
CA GLU A 151 2.69 21.52 -41.73
C GLU A 151 1.67 20.55 -42.34
N VAL A 152 1.41 19.41 -41.71
CA VAL A 152 0.37 18.48 -42.15
C VAL A 152 -1.02 19.10 -41.99
N LEU A 153 -1.29 19.73 -40.85
CA LEU A 153 -2.58 20.36 -40.58
C LEU A 153 -2.84 21.59 -41.44
N ASP A 154 -1.81 22.38 -41.78
CA ASP A 154 -1.90 23.52 -42.66
C ASP A 154 -2.14 23.11 -44.13
N ALA A 155 -1.52 22.01 -44.56
CA ALA A 155 -1.66 21.49 -45.92
C ALA A 155 -2.96 20.72 -46.14
N HIS A 156 -3.43 19.99 -45.16
CA HIS A 156 -4.50 18.99 -45.32
C HIS A 156 -5.68 19.18 -44.37
N GLY A 157 -5.61 20.16 -43.47
CA GLY A 157 -6.64 20.42 -42.48
C GLY A 157 -6.66 19.42 -41.33
N LYS A 158 -7.72 19.47 -40.54
CA LYS A 158 -7.91 18.56 -39.41
C LYS A 158 -8.46 17.23 -39.89
N ALA A 159 -8.00 16.15 -39.29
CA ALA A 159 -8.41 14.77 -39.58
C ALA A 159 -9.87 14.49 -39.19
N THR A 160 -10.46 13.43 -39.74
CA THR A 160 -11.80 12.95 -39.35
C THR A 160 -11.79 12.28 -37.99
N ASP A 161 -10.66 11.65 -37.62
CA ASP A 161 -10.43 11.04 -36.31
C ASP A 161 -8.97 11.22 -35.91
N ALA A 162 -8.71 11.26 -34.60
CA ALA A 162 -7.41 11.41 -34.01
C ALA A 162 -7.30 10.63 -32.71
N GLU A 163 -6.26 9.82 -32.55
CA GLU A 163 -6.03 9.04 -31.35
C GLU A 163 -4.57 9.16 -30.90
N TRP A 164 -4.35 9.39 -29.61
CA TRP A 164 -3.03 9.27 -29.02
C TRP A 164 -2.79 7.83 -28.56
N ARG A 165 -1.73 7.24 -29.05
CA ARG A 165 -1.29 5.89 -28.66
C ARG A 165 -0.01 5.97 -27.83
N ASN A 166 0.02 5.24 -26.73
CA ASN A 166 1.22 5.10 -25.90
C ASN A 166 1.95 3.80 -26.29
N GLU A 167 3.11 3.92 -26.89
CA GLU A 167 3.96 2.80 -27.30
C GLU A 167 5.24 2.76 -26.44
N GLY A 168 5.07 2.52 -25.14
CA GLY A 168 6.16 2.46 -24.17
C GLY A 168 6.69 3.82 -23.76
N GLU A 169 7.83 4.27 -24.28
CA GLU A 169 8.43 5.57 -23.95
C GLU A 169 7.97 6.70 -24.89
N THR A 170 7.24 6.37 -25.97
CA THR A 170 6.81 7.34 -26.99
C THR A 170 5.31 7.49 -27.02
N LEU A 171 4.84 8.73 -27.21
CA LEU A 171 3.47 9.08 -27.51
C LEU A 171 3.34 9.33 -28.99
N THR A 172 2.52 8.51 -29.67
CA THR A 172 2.24 8.63 -31.10
C THR A 172 0.84 9.20 -31.30
N LEU A 173 0.69 10.17 -32.20
CA LEU A 173 -0.60 10.71 -32.62
C LEU A 173 -0.97 10.10 -33.97
N ASP A 174 -2.00 9.27 -33.99
CA ASP A 174 -2.57 8.71 -35.23
C ASP A 174 -3.68 9.65 -35.72
N LEU A 175 -3.54 10.14 -36.95
CA LEU A 175 -4.54 10.96 -37.64
C LEU A 175 -5.17 10.15 -38.76
N THR A 176 -6.50 10.06 -38.79
CA THR A 176 -7.29 9.42 -39.83
C THR A 176 -8.01 10.49 -40.64
N TYR A 177 -7.72 10.54 -41.93
CA TYR A 177 -8.34 11.46 -42.88
C TYR A 177 -9.45 10.78 -43.68
#